data_7eb0079292f7215bfa778f12c24ed591
#
_entry.id   7eb0079292f7215bfa778f12c24ed591
#
_cell.length_a   1.000
_cell.length_b   1.000
_cell.length_c   1.000
_cell.angle_alpha   90.00
_cell.angle_beta   90.00
_cell.angle_gamma   90.00
#
_symmetry.space_group_name_H-M   'P 1'
#
loop_
_entity.id
_entity.type
_entity.pdbx_description
1 polymer ?
#
loop_
_entity_poly.entity_id
_entity_poly.type
_entity_poly.pdbx_seq_one_letter_code
_entity_poly.pdbx_strand_id
1 'polypeptide(L)'
;MEAYTSFAEVYDLFMDNVPYEDWSKYLADVFREYGIADGMLLDLGCGTGKLTRLMAKKGYDMIGVDYSYEMLAIAKEHSDESILYLLQDMREFELYGTVKGIYSACDSLNYILEEDELKEVFSLVNNYLDPNGLFVFDLNTPYKYEVLLGENVIAENREEGSFIWENYYDEEEQINEYDLTLYIKDEGDYFQRFQEVHYQRCYDLETVKRLLAEAGMEFVAAYDAYTKEPVRDDSEKVLVIAREKGK
;
A
#
# COMPACT_ATOMS: atom_id res chain seq x y z
N MET A 1 -1.26 -20.10 2.20
CA MET A 1 0.15 -19.71 1.90
C MET A 1 0.21 -18.23 2.18
N GLU A 2 1.28 -17.71 2.74
CA GLU A 2 1.39 -16.26 2.99
C GLU A 2 1.45 -15.52 1.67
N ALA A 3 0.85 -14.34 1.59
CA ALA A 3 0.88 -13.47 0.43
C ALA A 3 2.30 -12.91 0.21
N TYR A 4 2.67 -12.62 -1.04
CA TYR A 4 3.96 -12.04 -1.40
C TYR A 4 5.20 -12.87 -1.02
N THR A 5 5.11 -14.20 -1.14
CA THR A 5 6.28 -15.09 -1.02
C THR A 5 6.98 -15.26 -2.38
N SER A 6 6.43 -16.08 -3.25
CA SER A 6 6.98 -16.32 -4.58
C SER A 6 6.72 -15.15 -5.54
N PHE A 7 5.63 -14.39 -5.33
CA PHE A 7 5.32 -13.22 -6.15
C PHE A 7 6.34 -12.09 -5.95
N ALA A 8 6.97 -11.99 -4.78
CA ALA A 8 7.99 -10.98 -4.52
C ALA A 8 9.13 -10.98 -5.56
N GLU A 9 9.57 -12.17 -6.02
CA GLU A 9 10.66 -12.31 -7.00
C GLU A 9 10.36 -11.65 -8.35
N VAL A 10 9.10 -11.63 -8.76
CA VAL A 10 8.65 -11.08 -10.06
C VAL A 10 7.74 -9.85 -9.89
N TYR A 11 7.55 -9.38 -8.66
CA TYR A 11 6.66 -8.25 -8.36
C TYR A 11 7.05 -7.01 -9.16
N ASP A 12 8.30 -6.58 -9.07
CA ASP A 12 8.77 -5.37 -9.78
C ASP A 12 8.73 -5.51 -11.31
N LEU A 13 8.81 -6.74 -11.82
CA LEU A 13 8.66 -7.03 -13.24
C LEU A 13 7.22 -6.77 -13.71
N PHE A 14 6.23 -7.32 -13.00
CA PHE A 14 4.82 -7.17 -13.38
C PHE A 14 4.18 -5.86 -12.93
N MET A 15 4.82 -5.13 -12.03
CA MET A 15 4.41 -3.79 -11.56
C MET A 15 5.18 -2.65 -12.24
N ASP A 16 5.78 -2.89 -13.42
CA ASP A 16 6.54 -1.87 -14.15
C ASP A 16 5.65 -0.80 -14.80
N ASN A 17 4.36 -1.08 -14.97
CA ASN A 17 3.35 -0.15 -15.43
C ASN A 17 2.84 0.83 -14.34
N VAL A 18 3.19 0.59 -13.06
CA VAL A 18 2.82 1.49 -11.97
C VAL A 18 3.68 2.76 -12.03
N PRO A 19 3.08 3.95 -12.09
CA PRO A 19 3.82 5.21 -12.26
C PRO A 19 4.41 5.70 -10.93
N TYR A 20 5.29 4.91 -10.30
CA TYR A 20 5.88 5.23 -8.98
C TYR A 20 6.58 6.58 -8.92
N GLU A 21 7.21 7.03 -10.02
CA GLU A 21 7.85 8.36 -10.06
C GLU A 21 6.81 9.48 -9.91
N ASP A 22 5.67 9.38 -10.60
CA ASP A 22 4.59 10.35 -10.51
C ASP A 22 3.93 10.29 -9.11
N TRP A 23 3.72 9.09 -8.57
CA TRP A 23 3.18 8.92 -7.23
C TRP A 23 4.09 9.51 -6.16
N SER A 24 5.40 9.26 -6.26
CA SER A 24 6.36 9.83 -5.33
C SER A 24 6.39 11.36 -5.39
N LYS A 25 6.22 11.94 -6.58
CA LYS A 25 6.11 13.39 -6.76
C LYS A 25 4.84 13.92 -6.11
N TYR A 26 3.71 13.25 -6.38
CA TYR A 26 2.42 13.63 -5.81
C TYR A 26 2.45 13.59 -4.26
N LEU A 27 2.94 12.49 -3.67
CA LEU A 27 3.06 12.36 -2.21
C LEU A 27 3.95 13.46 -1.61
N ALA A 28 5.12 13.72 -2.22
CA ALA A 28 5.99 14.79 -1.76
C ALA A 28 5.34 16.18 -1.86
N ASP A 29 4.56 16.43 -2.91
CA ASP A 29 3.83 17.69 -3.07
C ASP A 29 2.71 17.80 -2.03
N VAL A 30 1.99 16.72 -1.72
CA VAL A 30 1.00 16.66 -0.62
C VAL A 30 1.69 16.98 0.71
N PHE A 31 2.76 16.29 1.08
CA PHE A 31 3.47 16.55 2.33
C PHE A 31 3.94 18.00 2.45
N ARG A 32 4.51 18.57 1.38
CA ARG A 32 4.97 19.98 1.35
C ARG A 32 3.82 20.96 1.49
N GLU A 33 2.68 20.72 0.87
CA GLU A 33 1.47 21.56 0.97
C GLU A 33 0.99 21.70 2.42
N TYR A 34 1.17 20.64 3.21
CA TYR A 34 0.86 20.64 4.63
C TYR A 34 2.05 20.98 5.55
N GLY A 35 3.15 21.50 4.98
CA GLY A 35 4.30 22.01 5.74
C GLY A 35 5.36 20.96 6.09
N ILE A 36 5.29 19.74 5.54
CA ILE A 36 6.26 18.67 5.75
C ILE A 36 7.18 18.61 4.53
N ALA A 37 8.24 19.43 4.53
CA ALA A 37 9.18 19.53 3.40
C ALA A 37 10.40 18.61 3.54
N ASP A 38 10.66 18.10 4.73
CA ASP A 38 11.80 17.27 5.12
C ASP A 38 11.49 16.44 6.37
N GLY A 39 12.43 15.61 6.80
CA GLY A 39 12.42 14.82 8.03
C GLY A 39 11.94 13.40 7.80
N MET A 40 11.64 12.71 8.89
CA MET A 40 11.34 11.27 8.89
C MET A 40 9.92 11.00 8.38
N LEU A 41 9.82 10.10 7.39
CA LEU A 41 8.55 9.53 6.94
C LEU A 41 8.56 8.00 7.11
N LEU A 42 7.40 7.43 7.32
CA LEU A 42 7.16 5.99 7.31
C LEU A 42 6.39 5.59 6.06
N ASP A 43 6.88 4.58 5.34
CA ASP A 43 6.19 3.83 4.30
C ASP A 43 5.62 2.56 4.91
N LEU A 44 4.30 2.50 5.10
CA LEU A 44 3.59 1.43 5.78
C LEU A 44 3.00 0.45 4.75
N GLY A 45 3.56 -0.75 4.67
CA GLY A 45 3.36 -1.70 3.57
C GLY A 45 4.29 -1.36 2.39
N CYS A 46 5.60 -1.24 2.66
CA CYS A 46 6.56 -0.68 1.69
C CYS A 46 6.94 -1.64 0.55
N GLY A 47 6.60 -2.94 0.65
CA GLY A 47 6.92 -3.95 -0.34
C GLY A 47 8.40 -4.01 -0.69
N THR A 48 8.74 -4.00 -1.97
CA THR A 48 10.12 -3.96 -2.49
C THR A 48 10.83 -2.62 -2.26
N GLY A 49 10.21 -1.68 -1.56
CA GLY A 49 10.81 -0.37 -1.21
C GLY A 49 10.98 0.59 -2.38
N LYS A 50 10.34 0.36 -3.52
CA LYS A 50 10.49 1.20 -4.72
C LYS A 50 10.05 2.64 -4.46
N LEU A 51 8.88 2.82 -3.85
CA LEU A 51 8.36 4.15 -3.48
C LEU A 51 9.17 4.76 -2.33
N THR A 52 9.57 3.96 -1.34
CA THR A 52 10.43 4.37 -0.22
C THR A 52 11.73 5.01 -0.72
N ARG A 53 12.44 4.33 -1.66
CA ARG A 53 13.67 4.87 -2.27
C ARG A 53 13.45 6.16 -3.05
N LEU A 54 12.31 6.29 -3.72
CA LEU A 54 11.96 7.51 -4.44
C LEU A 54 11.70 8.69 -3.50
N MET A 55 11.06 8.44 -2.36
CA MET A 55 10.85 9.47 -1.34
C MET A 55 12.17 9.86 -0.67
N ALA A 56 13.08 8.91 -0.41
CA ALA A 56 14.44 9.21 0.08
C ALA A 56 15.20 10.12 -0.88
N LYS A 57 15.14 9.87 -2.20
CA LYS A 57 15.72 10.73 -3.23
C LYS A 57 15.14 12.15 -3.26
N LYS A 58 13.94 12.35 -2.72
CA LYS A 58 13.32 13.69 -2.58
C LYS A 58 13.72 14.43 -1.30
N GLY A 59 14.59 13.81 -0.48
CA GLY A 59 15.19 14.42 0.70
C GLY A 59 14.51 14.10 2.03
N TYR A 60 13.65 13.09 2.06
CA TYR A 60 13.08 12.57 3.30
C TYR A 60 13.95 11.47 3.91
N ASP A 61 14.03 11.43 5.23
CA ASP A 61 14.55 10.27 5.95
C ASP A 61 13.47 9.18 5.99
N MET A 62 13.80 7.94 5.61
CA MET A 62 12.79 6.94 5.37
C MET A 62 12.89 5.74 6.30
N ILE A 63 11.72 5.32 6.80
CA ILE A 63 11.51 4.00 7.39
C ILE A 63 10.52 3.26 6.48
N GLY A 64 10.79 1.99 6.14
CA GLY A 64 9.87 1.09 5.48
C GLY A 64 9.44 -0.02 6.44
N VAL A 65 8.15 -0.27 6.54
CA VAL A 65 7.58 -1.41 7.27
C VAL A 65 6.85 -2.31 6.30
N ASP A 66 7.12 -3.60 6.35
CA ASP A 66 6.38 -4.61 5.59
C ASP A 66 6.30 -5.91 6.39
N TYR A 67 5.26 -6.69 6.14
CA TYR A 67 5.07 -8.00 6.75
C TYR A 67 5.85 -9.12 6.04
N SER A 68 6.12 -8.97 4.72
CA SER A 68 6.83 -9.97 3.93
C SER A 68 8.34 -9.83 4.06
N TYR A 69 8.98 -10.91 4.51
CA TYR A 69 10.44 -11.01 4.55
C TYR A 69 11.04 -10.93 3.15
N GLU A 70 10.41 -11.57 2.17
CA GLU A 70 10.86 -11.65 0.78
C GLU A 70 10.85 -10.27 0.12
N MET A 71 9.78 -9.51 0.33
CA MET A 71 9.69 -8.11 -0.13
C MET A 71 10.81 -7.26 0.47
N LEU A 72 11.02 -7.37 1.78
CA LEU A 72 12.07 -6.60 2.47
C LEU A 72 13.48 -7.03 2.10
N ALA A 73 13.70 -8.30 1.73
CA ALA A 73 15.00 -8.74 1.22
C ALA A 73 15.34 -8.00 -0.08
N ILE A 74 14.39 -7.90 -1.01
CA ILE A 74 14.52 -7.14 -2.26
C ILE A 74 14.70 -5.63 -1.97
N ALA A 75 13.90 -5.08 -1.04
CA ALA A 75 14.02 -3.68 -0.67
C ALA A 75 15.43 -3.32 -0.17
N LYS A 76 16.01 -4.17 0.68
CA LYS A 76 17.37 -3.99 1.23
C LYS A 76 18.44 -4.14 0.17
N GLU A 77 18.31 -5.09 -0.75
CA GLU A 77 19.27 -5.30 -1.85
C GLU A 77 19.39 -4.06 -2.76
N HIS A 78 18.28 -3.38 -3.00
CA HIS A 78 18.22 -2.23 -3.89
C HIS A 78 18.37 -0.86 -3.20
N SER A 79 18.56 -0.83 -1.88
CA SER A 79 18.67 0.39 -1.09
C SER A 79 20.09 0.58 -0.55
N ASP A 80 20.42 1.82 -0.25
CA ASP A 80 21.59 2.13 0.59
C ASP A 80 21.24 1.98 2.09
N GLU A 81 22.28 2.07 2.95
CA GLU A 81 22.14 1.91 4.40
C GLU A 81 21.36 3.06 5.09
N SER A 82 20.95 4.09 4.37
CA SER A 82 20.23 5.25 4.92
C SER A 82 18.75 4.97 5.19
N ILE A 83 18.18 3.93 4.57
CA ILE A 83 16.78 3.55 4.73
C ILE A 83 16.68 2.40 5.74
N LEU A 84 15.88 2.60 6.77
CA LEU A 84 15.59 1.57 7.76
C LEU A 84 14.39 0.72 7.33
N TYR A 85 14.58 -0.58 7.12
CA TYR A 85 13.50 -1.53 6.84
C TYR A 85 13.24 -2.43 8.04
N LEU A 86 11.97 -2.51 8.46
CA LEU A 86 11.49 -3.27 9.60
C LEU A 86 10.49 -4.34 9.16
N LEU A 87 10.74 -5.59 9.53
CA LEU A 87 9.81 -6.70 9.32
C LEU A 87 8.77 -6.68 10.45
N GLN A 88 7.62 -6.08 10.18
CA GLN A 88 6.54 -5.91 11.15
C GLN A 88 5.18 -5.93 10.46
N ASP A 89 4.17 -6.41 11.18
CA ASP A 89 2.78 -6.28 10.77
C ASP A 89 2.28 -4.84 11.04
N MET A 90 1.57 -4.26 10.08
CA MET A 90 1.01 -2.91 10.24
C MET A 90 -0.03 -2.80 11.35
N ARG A 91 -0.60 -3.93 11.82
CA ARG A 91 -1.55 -3.99 12.93
C ARG A 91 -0.90 -3.91 14.30
N GLU A 92 0.43 -4.08 14.39
CA GLU A 92 1.18 -4.11 15.65
C GLU A 92 2.59 -3.49 15.55
N PHE A 93 2.81 -2.62 14.57
CA PHE A 93 4.14 -2.03 14.36
C PHE A 93 4.55 -1.10 15.51
N GLU A 94 5.84 -1.07 15.77
CA GLU A 94 6.47 -0.25 16.79
C GLU A 94 7.62 0.58 16.21
N LEU A 95 7.69 1.85 16.59
CA LEU A 95 8.80 2.76 16.28
C LEU A 95 9.42 3.29 17.57
N TYR A 96 10.70 3.63 17.53
CA TYR A 96 11.40 4.24 18.67
C TYR A 96 11.00 5.69 18.95
N GLY A 97 10.32 6.34 18.03
CA GLY A 97 9.87 7.72 18.14
C GLY A 97 8.77 8.02 17.13
N THR A 98 8.40 9.28 17.03
CA THR A 98 7.38 9.75 16.11
C THR A 98 8.00 10.19 14.78
N VAL A 99 7.18 10.23 13.73
CA VAL A 99 7.53 10.65 12.37
C VAL A 99 6.64 11.80 11.91
N LYS A 100 7.14 12.64 11.00
CA LYS A 100 6.38 13.78 10.48
C LYS A 100 5.20 13.36 9.60
N GLY A 101 5.34 12.25 8.91
CA GLY A 101 4.29 11.73 8.06
C GLY A 101 4.39 10.22 7.86
N ILE A 102 3.27 9.63 7.59
CA ILE A 102 3.14 8.20 7.24
C ILE A 102 2.38 8.15 5.92
N TYR A 103 2.77 7.25 5.03
CA TYR A 103 1.95 6.91 3.88
C TYR A 103 1.84 5.40 3.72
N SER A 104 0.74 4.96 3.08
CA SER A 104 0.53 3.58 2.69
C SER A 104 -0.05 3.58 1.27
N ALA A 105 0.69 3.01 0.33
CA ALA A 105 0.37 3.04 -1.09
C ALA A 105 0.18 1.65 -1.67
N CYS A 106 -0.33 1.57 -2.89
CA CYS A 106 -0.62 0.30 -3.58
C CYS A 106 -1.62 -0.58 -2.84
N ASP A 107 -2.73 0.01 -2.36
CA ASP A 107 -3.84 -0.73 -1.73
C ASP A 107 -3.43 -1.63 -0.55
N SER A 108 -2.29 -1.35 0.09
CA SER A 108 -1.79 -2.18 1.20
C SER A 108 -2.80 -2.28 2.36
N LEU A 109 -3.56 -1.21 2.64
CA LEU A 109 -4.58 -1.23 3.69
C LEU A 109 -5.82 -2.09 3.35
N ASN A 110 -6.07 -2.38 2.07
CA ASN A 110 -7.15 -3.28 1.70
C ASN A 110 -6.90 -4.74 2.15
N TYR A 111 -5.64 -5.09 2.47
CA TYR A 111 -5.30 -6.40 3.06
C TYR A 111 -5.75 -6.55 4.52
N ILE A 112 -6.15 -5.48 5.18
CA ILE A 112 -6.78 -5.54 6.50
C ILE A 112 -8.25 -5.86 6.30
N LEU A 113 -8.69 -7.04 6.73
CA LEU A 113 -10.02 -7.55 6.41
C LEU A 113 -11.08 -7.14 7.44
N GLU A 114 -10.67 -6.79 8.66
CA GLU A 114 -11.59 -6.47 9.75
C GLU A 114 -11.52 -4.97 10.10
N GLU A 115 -12.69 -4.35 10.31
CA GLU A 115 -12.78 -2.92 10.67
C GLU A 115 -12.06 -2.60 11.98
N ASP A 116 -12.14 -3.50 12.97
CA ASP A 116 -11.45 -3.32 14.24
C ASP A 116 -9.92 -3.36 14.07
N GLU A 117 -9.40 -4.20 13.17
CA GLU A 117 -7.97 -4.22 12.84
C GLU A 117 -7.56 -2.95 12.09
N LEU A 118 -8.36 -2.46 11.15
CA LEU A 118 -8.07 -1.20 10.44
C LEU A 118 -8.09 -0.01 11.40
N LYS A 119 -9.01 0.01 12.36
CA LYS A 119 -9.02 1.01 13.43
C LYS A 119 -7.75 0.94 14.30
N GLU A 120 -7.25 -0.28 14.59
CA GLU A 120 -6.00 -0.44 15.33
C GLU A 120 -4.82 0.13 14.55
N VAL A 121 -4.72 -0.16 13.24
CA VAL A 121 -3.72 0.46 12.36
C VAL A 121 -3.79 1.98 12.43
N PHE A 122 -4.98 2.58 12.32
CA PHE A 122 -5.15 4.03 12.42
C PHE A 122 -4.75 4.59 13.81
N SER A 123 -5.02 3.82 14.87
CA SER A 123 -4.61 4.19 16.24
C SER A 123 -3.09 4.20 16.41
N LEU A 124 -2.41 3.19 15.86
CA LEU A 124 -0.95 3.13 15.83
C LEU A 124 -0.34 4.25 14.98
N VAL A 125 -0.91 4.51 13.81
CA VAL A 125 -0.52 5.64 12.96
C VAL A 125 -0.66 6.95 13.74
N ASN A 126 -1.79 7.19 14.41
CA ASN A 126 -1.98 8.37 15.24
C ASN A 126 -0.94 8.46 16.35
N ASN A 127 -0.63 7.32 16.99
CA ASN A 127 0.38 7.25 18.06
C ASN A 127 1.80 7.59 17.59
N TYR A 128 2.18 7.19 16.37
CA TYR A 128 3.54 7.40 15.86
C TYR A 128 3.71 8.65 14.98
N LEU A 129 2.66 9.38 14.67
CA LEU A 129 2.78 10.69 14.02
C LEU A 129 3.24 11.76 15.02
N ASP A 130 4.03 12.72 14.54
CA ASP A 130 4.29 13.98 15.26
C ASP A 130 2.99 14.76 15.43
N PRO A 131 2.92 15.72 16.39
CA PRO A 131 1.78 16.64 16.49
C PRO A 131 1.46 17.31 15.15
N ASN A 132 0.24 17.17 14.67
CA ASN A 132 -0.24 17.58 13.33
C ASN A 132 0.41 16.86 12.16
N GLY A 133 1.08 15.74 12.37
CA GLY A 133 1.61 14.88 11.31
C GLY A 133 0.52 14.33 10.40
N LEU A 134 0.88 13.95 9.18
CA LEU A 134 -0.06 13.49 8.17
C LEU A 134 0.02 11.98 7.95
N PHE A 135 -1.14 11.40 7.69
CA PHE A 135 -1.28 10.07 7.11
C PHE A 135 -1.92 10.17 5.73
N VAL A 136 -1.24 9.65 4.72
CA VAL A 136 -1.70 9.65 3.32
C VAL A 136 -1.75 8.21 2.83
N PHE A 137 -2.92 7.74 2.38
CA PHE A 137 -3.05 6.35 1.93
C PHE A 137 -4.04 6.22 0.79
N ASP A 138 -3.88 5.17 -0.02
CA ASP A 138 -4.85 4.83 -1.04
C ASP A 138 -5.67 3.58 -0.67
N LEU A 139 -6.85 3.49 -1.25
CA LEU A 139 -7.74 2.33 -1.15
C LEU A 139 -8.39 2.08 -2.51
N ASN A 140 -8.53 0.82 -2.87
CA ASN A 140 -9.38 0.40 -3.97
C ASN A 140 -10.85 0.66 -3.64
N THR A 141 -11.62 1.05 -4.65
CA THR A 141 -13.04 1.38 -4.52
C THR A 141 -13.94 0.18 -4.85
N PRO A 142 -15.24 0.23 -4.50
CA PRO A 142 -16.21 -0.73 -4.99
C PRO A 142 -16.23 -0.83 -6.51
N TYR A 143 -16.16 0.30 -7.22
CA TYR A 143 -16.12 0.32 -8.69
C TYR A 143 -14.98 -0.53 -9.25
N LYS A 144 -13.80 -0.48 -8.64
CA LYS A 144 -12.67 -1.31 -9.06
C LYS A 144 -12.96 -2.79 -8.91
N TYR A 145 -13.48 -3.21 -7.76
CA TYR A 145 -13.73 -4.64 -7.51
C TYR A 145 -14.93 -5.16 -8.30
N GLU A 146 -16.04 -4.43 -8.32
CA GLU A 146 -17.29 -4.86 -8.95
C GLU A 146 -17.26 -4.77 -10.47
N VAL A 147 -16.72 -3.65 -11.01
CA VAL A 147 -16.84 -3.32 -12.43
C VAL A 147 -15.56 -3.63 -13.22
N LEU A 148 -14.39 -3.26 -12.70
CA LEU A 148 -13.15 -3.41 -13.45
C LEU A 148 -12.53 -4.79 -13.29
N LEU A 149 -12.48 -5.29 -12.07
CA LEU A 149 -11.96 -6.63 -11.78
C LEU A 149 -13.06 -7.68 -11.92
N GLY A 150 -14.17 -7.54 -11.19
CA GLY A 150 -15.30 -8.45 -11.27
C GLY A 150 -14.86 -9.92 -11.17
N GLU A 151 -15.41 -10.76 -12.04
CA GLU A 151 -14.98 -12.16 -12.23
C GLU A 151 -13.98 -12.32 -13.39
N ASN A 152 -13.16 -11.29 -13.64
CA ASN A 152 -12.23 -11.30 -14.78
C ASN A 152 -10.99 -12.13 -14.45
N VAL A 153 -10.44 -12.72 -15.49
CA VAL A 153 -9.12 -13.35 -15.47
C VAL A 153 -8.14 -12.42 -16.18
N ILE A 154 -7.12 -12.00 -15.48
CA ILE A 154 -6.03 -11.18 -16.01
C ILE A 154 -4.81 -12.07 -16.15
N ALA A 155 -4.19 -12.06 -17.32
CA ALA A 155 -2.98 -12.84 -17.56
C ALA A 155 -1.95 -12.02 -18.30
N GLU A 156 -0.71 -12.17 -17.90
CA GLU A 156 0.44 -11.57 -18.58
C GLU A 156 1.54 -12.59 -18.77
N ASN A 157 2.22 -12.50 -19.93
CA ASN A 157 3.29 -13.41 -20.29
C ASN A 157 4.52 -12.60 -20.71
N ARG A 158 5.65 -12.85 -20.04
CA ARG A 158 6.96 -12.26 -20.32
C ARG A 158 8.01 -13.35 -20.43
N GLU A 159 9.24 -12.99 -20.82
CA GLU A 159 10.33 -13.95 -20.93
C GLU A 159 10.74 -14.56 -19.60
N GLU A 160 10.69 -13.77 -18.54
CA GLU A 160 11.10 -14.12 -17.16
C GLU A 160 10.00 -14.86 -16.39
N GLY A 161 8.74 -14.75 -16.81
CA GLY A 161 7.62 -15.37 -16.12
C GLY A 161 6.27 -15.03 -16.69
N SER A 162 5.26 -15.64 -16.15
CA SER A 162 3.86 -15.38 -16.48
C SER A 162 3.00 -15.44 -15.24
N PHE A 163 1.89 -14.73 -15.25
CA PHE A 163 0.87 -14.93 -14.23
C PHE A 163 -0.51 -15.11 -14.85
N ILE A 164 -1.36 -15.80 -14.10
CA ILE A 164 -2.80 -15.87 -14.30
C ILE A 164 -3.41 -15.43 -12.97
N TRP A 165 -4.21 -14.38 -13.02
CA TRP A 165 -4.84 -13.76 -11.87
C TRP A 165 -6.35 -13.85 -12.06
N GLU A 166 -7.01 -14.65 -11.24
CA GLU A 166 -8.45 -14.84 -11.23
C GLU A 166 -9.03 -14.05 -10.08
N ASN A 167 -10.07 -13.24 -10.35
CA ASN A 167 -10.73 -12.41 -9.36
C ASN A 167 -12.09 -12.97 -9.03
N TYR A 168 -12.43 -12.88 -7.75
CA TYR A 168 -13.77 -13.15 -7.27
C TYR A 168 -14.14 -12.14 -6.18
N TYR A 169 -15.17 -11.35 -6.42
CA TYR A 169 -15.64 -10.35 -5.46
C TYR A 169 -16.95 -10.76 -4.81
N ASP A 170 -16.94 -10.88 -3.48
CA ASP A 170 -18.14 -11.10 -2.66
C ASP A 170 -18.71 -9.74 -2.23
N GLU A 171 -19.85 -9.35 -2.82
CA GLU A 171 -20.53 -8.07 -2.54
C GLU A 171 -21.10 -8.01 -1.11
N GLU A 172 -21.49 -9.14 -0.50
CA GLU A 172 -22.08 -9.17 0.85
C GLU A 172 -20.99 -8.95 1.90
N GLU A 173 -19.85 -9.62 1.75
CA GLU A 173 -18.70 -9.51 2.64
C GLU A 173 -17.77 -8.34 2.28
N GLN A 174 -17.92 -7.76 1.08
CA GLN A 174 -17.06 -6.72 0.52
C GLN A 174 -15.59 -7.18 0.41
N ILE A 175 -15.36 -8.45 0.15
CA ILE A 175 -14.03 -9.05 0.03
C ILE A 175 -13.79 -9.48 -1.41
N ASN A 176 -12.63 -9.10 -1.95
CA ASN A 176 -12.12 -9.61 -3.21
C ASN A 176 -11.04 -10.66 -2.94
N GLU A 177 -11.22 -11.86 -3.50
CA GLU A 177 -10.25 -12.92 -3.54
C GLU A 177 -9.47 -12.85 -4.85
N TYR A 178 -8.15 -12.93 -4.76
CA TYR A 178 -7.25 -13.05 -5.89
C TYR A 178 -6.58 -14.42 -5.85
N ASP A 179 -6.93 -15.32 -6.77
CA ASP A 179 -6.16 -16.55 -6.99
C ASP A 179 -5.11 -16.28 -8.05
N LEU A 180 -3.85 -16.22 -7.60
CA LEU A 180 -2.70 -15.88 -8.42
C LEU A 180 -1.86 -17.12 -8.71
N THR A 181 -1.88 -17.60 -9.95
CA THR A 181 -0.95 -18.61 -10.44
C THR A 181 0.23 -17.94 -11.12
N LEU A 182 1.43 -18.22 -10.66
CA LEU A 182 2.70 -17.71 -11.19
C LEU A 182 3.49 -18.84 -11.85
N TYR A 183 4.15 -18.51 -12.94
CA TYR A 183 5.16 -19.32 -13.58
C TYR A 183 6.44 -18.50 -13.67
N ILE A 184 7.43 -18.81 -12.86
CA ILE A 184 8.71 -18.08 -12.77
C ILE A 184 9.77 -18.91 -13.48
N LYS A 185 10.52 -18.28 -14.39
CA LYS A 185 11.58 -18.93 -15.15
C LYS A 185 12.67 -19.41 -14.21
N ASP A 186 13.04 -20.66 -14.37
CA ASP A 186 14.16 -21.32 -13.71
C ASP A 186 15.31 -21.51 -14.73
N GLU A 187 16.14 -22.48 -14.53
CA GLU A 187 17.25 -22.78 -15.44
C GLU A 187 16.73 -23.25 -16.84
N GLY A 188 17.25 -22.63 -17.90
CA GLY A 188 16.92 -22.96 -19.28
C GLY A 188 15.51 -22.53 -19.68
N ASP A 189 14.72 -23.50 -20.22
CA ASP A 189 13.35 -23.27 -20.69
C ASP A 189 12.29 -23.79 -19.69
N TYR A 190 12.67 -24.06 -18.45
CA TYR A 190 11.77 -24.54 -17.43
C TYR A 190 11.18 -23.39 -16.64
N PHE A 191 9.95 -23.59 -16.13
CA PHE A 191 9.25 -22.67 -15.25
C PHE A 191 8.82 -23.42 -14.00
N GLN A 192 9.03 -22.81 -12.84
CA GLN A 192 8.44 -23.27 -11.60
C GLN A 192 7.05 -22.64 -11.45
N ARG A 193 6.07 -23.44 -11.02
CA ARG A 193 4.71 -22.97 -10.77
C ARG A 193 4.51 -22.74 -9.29
N PHE A 194 4.00 -21.56 -8.97
CA PHE A 194 3.57 -21.17 -7.63
C PHE A 194 2.09 -20.77 -7.66
N GLN A 195 1.47 -20.75 -6.51
CA GLN A 195 0.09 -20.30 -6.36
C GLN A 195 -0.04 -19.58 -5.02
N GLU A 196 -0.61 -18.38 -5.05
CA GLU A 196 -0.89 -17.56 -3.88
C GLU A 196 -2.37 -17.14 -3.93
N VAL A 197 -3.01 -17.03 -2.77
CA VAL A 197 -4.35 -16.49 -2.65
C VAL A 197 -4.28 -15.26 -1.76
N HIS A 198 -4.80 -14.16 -2.27
CA HIS A 198 -4.83 -12.88 -1.58
C HIS A 198 -6.27 -12.46 -1.32
N TYR A 199 -6.51 -11.84 -0.20
CA TYR A 199 -7.81 -11.27 0.16
C TYR A 199 -7.66 -9.78 0.40
N GLN A 200 -8.55 -9.00 -0.18
CA GLN A 200 -8.62 -7.56 0.04
C GLN A 200 -10.06 -7.18 0.37
N ARG A 201 -10.24 -6.32 1.38
CA ARG A 201 -11.54 -5.76 1.71
C ARG A 201 -11.72 -4.39 1.08
N CYS A 202 -12.90 -4.19 0.51
CA CYS A 202 -13.34 -2.88 0.05
C CYS A 202 -13.89 -2.08 1.23
N TYR A 203 -13.39 -0.86 1.42
CA TYR A 203 -13.90 0.06 2.43
C TYR A 203 -14.53 1.27 1.75
N ASP A 204 -15.78 1.57 2.07
CA ASP A 204 -16.37 2.83 1.66
C ASP A 204 -15.78 4.01 2.44
N LEU A 205 -15.85 5.21 1.86
CA LEU A 205 -15.23 6.40 2.44
C LEU A 205 -15.88 6.82 3.77
N GLU A 206 -17.14 6.55 4.01
CA GLU A 206 -17.82 6.88 5.27
C GLU A 206 -17.36 5.98 6.41
N THR A 207 -17.15 4.67 6.14
CA THR A 207 -16.52 3.74 7.07
C THR A 207 -15.11 4.19 7.43
N VAL A 208 -14.30 4.57 6.42
CA VAL A 208 -12.92 5.07 6.65
C VAL A 208 -12.94 6.33 7.53
N LYS A 209 -13.80 7.31 7.25
CA LYS A 209 -13.94 8.52 8.07
C LYS A 209 -14.32 8.22 9.51
N ARG A 210 -15.24 7.27 9.71
CA ARG A 210 -15.66 6.85 11.04
C ARG A 210 -14.50 6.22 11.81
N LEU A 211 -13.79 5.27 11.19
CA LEU A 211 -12.66 4.57 11.82
C LEU A 211 -11.50 5.53 12.14
N LEU A 212 -11.18 6.49 11.26
CA LEU A 212 -10.21 7.55 11.53
C LEU A 212 -10.61 8.37 12.75
N ALA A 213 -11.88 8.79 12.84
CA ALA A 213 -12.37 9.57 13.98
C ALA A 213 -12.32 8.77 15.29
N GLU A 214 -12.69 7.47 15.27
CA GLU A 214 -12.59 6.57 16.41
C GLU A 214 -11.15 6.34 16.88
N ALA A 215 -10.19 6.35 15.94
CA ALA A 215 -8.75 6.28 16.21
C ALA A 215 -8.14 7.62 16.67
N GLY A 216 -8.94 8.68 16.79
CA GLY A 216 -8.50 10.01 17.21
C GLY A 216 -7.81 10.81 16.11
N MET A 217 -8.01 10.46 14.83
CA MET A 217 -7.48 11.20 13.69
C MET A 217 -8.53 12.14 13.08
N GLU A 218 -8.07 13.19 12.43
CA GLU A 218 -8.89 14.10 11.66
C GLU A 218 -8.85 13.72 10.18
N PHE A 219 -10.01 13.40 9.58
CA PHE A 219 -10.13 13.33 8.13
C PHE A 219 -9.97 14.72 7.51
N VAL A 220 -9.02 14.89 6.59
CA VAL A 220 -8.72 16.18 5.96
C VAL A 220 -9.32 16.27 4.58
N ALA A 221 -9.04 15.28 3.71
CA ALA A 221 -9.50 15.26 2.32
C ALA A 221 -9.50 13.84 1.73
N ALA A 222 -10.25 13.67 0.65
CA ALA A 222 -10.13 12.52 -0.23
C ALA A 222 -10.18 12.98 -1.69
N TYR A 223 -9.39 12.33 -2.55
CA TYR A 223 -9.26 12.62 -3.96
C TYR A 223 -9.32 11.33 -4.80
N ASP A 224 -9.65 11.46 -6.06
CA ASP A 224 -9.36 10.44 -7.05
C ASP A 224 -7.84 10.18 -7.04
N ALA A 225 -7.42 8.95 -6.81
CA ALA A 225 -6.08 8.67 -6.32
C ALA A 225 -4.97 9.25 -7.22
N TYR A 226 -3.97 9.84 -6.55
CA TYR A 226 -2.83 10.51 -7.16
C TYR A 226 -3.19 11.67 -8.10
N THR A 227 -4.36 12.24 -7.88
CA THR A 227 -4.81 13.48 -8.54
C THR A 227 -5.27 14.50 -7.48
N LYS A 228 -5.69 15.68 -7.92
CA LYS A 228 -6.40 16.65 -7.06
C LYS A 228 -7.88 16.76 -7.44
N GLU A 229 -8.35 15.85 -8.26
CA GLU A 229 -9.77 15.80 -8.66
C GLU A 229 -10.60 15.17 -7.52
N PRO A 230 -11.87 15.59 -7.38
CA PRO A 230 -12.74 14.97 -6.38
C PRO A 230 -12.99 13.49 -6.70
N VAL A 231 -13.25 12.71 -5.64
CA VAL A 231 -13.69 11.32 -5.78
C VAL A 231 -14.98 11.27 -6.59
N ARG A 232 -15.07 10.34 -7.52
CA ARG A 232 -16.21 10.07 -8.40
C ARG A 232 -16.70 8.64 -8.22
N ASP A 233 -17.91 8.37 -8.70
CA ASP A 233 -18.50 7.02 -8.65
C ASP A 233 -17.69 5.99 -9.48
N ASP A 234 -16.93 6.46 -10.47
CA ASP A 234 -16.05 5.66 -11.33
C ASP A 234 -14.55 5.76 -10.97
N SER A 235 -14.20 6.34 -9.83
CA SER A 235 -12.82 6.33 -9.34
C SER A 235 -12.38 4.91 -9.03
N GLU A 236 -11.24 4.49 -9.58
CA GLU A 236 -10.68 3.15 -9.32
C GLU A 236 -10.07 3.02 -7.92
N LYS A 237 -9.46 4.10 -7.48
CA LYS A 237 -8.85 4.23 -6.16
C LYS A 237 -9.17 5.59 -5.57
N VAL A 238 -9.26 5.66 -4.27
CA VAL A 238 -9.32 6.92 -3.52
C VAL A 238 -8.02 7.10 -2.76
N LEU A 239 -7.49 8.33 -2.75
CA LEU A 239 -6.40 8.71 -1.87
C LEU A 239 -6.98 9.55 -0.74
N VAL A 240 -6.73 9.14 0.49
CA VAL A 240 -7.21 9.76 1.72
C VAL A 240 -6.06 10.48 2.41
N ILE A 241 -6.32 11.68 2.89
CA ILE A 241 -5.43 12.47 3.74
C ILE A 241 -6.09 12.59 5.11
N ALA A 242 -5.39 12.14 6.14
CA ALA A 242 -5.78 12.29 7.52
C ALA A 242 -4.66 12.98 8.32
N ARG A 243 -4.99 13.54 9.46
CA ARG A 243 -4.06 14.27 10.33
C ARG A 243 -4.12 13.73 11.73
N GLU A 244 -2.96 13.68 12.39
CA GLU A 244 -2.87 13.46 13.83
C GLU A 244 -3.67 14.54 14.58
N LYS A 245 -4.36 14.13 15.61
CA LYS A 245 -5.14 15.01 16.48
C LYS A 245 -5.06 14.54 17.93
N GLY A 246 -4.70 15.46 18.80
CA GLY A 246 -4.76 15.21 20.25
C GLY A 246 -3.43 15.20 20.98
N LYS A 247 -2.31 15.44 20.28
CA LYS A 247 -0.99 15.62 20.91
C LYS A 247 -0.64 17.09 21.10
#